data_2f7c55b79c74130176105a125c30aa08
#
_entry.id   2f7c55b79c74130176105a125c30aa08
#
_cell.length_a   1.000
_cell.length_b   1.000
_cell.length_c   1.000
_cell.angle_alpha   90.00
_cell.angle_beta   90.00
_cell.angle_gamma   90.00
#
_symmetry.space_group_name_H-M   'P 1'
#
loop_
_entity.id
_entity.type
_entity.pdbx_description
1 polymer ?
#
loop_
_entity_poly.entity_id
_entity_poly.type
_entity_poly.pdbx_seq_one_letter_code
_entity_poly.pdbx_strand_id
1 'polypeptide(L)' 'MKNTLKVERAKHNLTQAELAIKVSVSRQTINSIEIGKYIPSTLLALKIARVFNTSVDQVFSIEDSDW' A
#
# COMPACT_ATOMS: atom_id res chain seq x y z
N MET A 1 6.53 7.65 -6.67
CA MET A 1 5.51 7.81 -5.61
C MET A 1 6.02 7.18 -4.32
N LYS A 2 5.86 7.88 -3.21
CA LYS A 2 6.20 7.37 -1.88
C LYS A 2 5.01 6.69 -1.24
N ASN A 3 5.26 5.80 -0.28
CA ASN A 3 4.19 5.22 0.51
C ASN A 3 4.67 4.92 1.93
N THR A 4 3.71 4.78 2.84
CA THR A 4 3.94 4.42 4.24
C THR A 4 3.40 3.03 4.55
N LEU A 5 3.29 2.17 3.54
CA LEU A 5 2.66 0.86 3.66
C LEU A 5 3.29 0.01 4.76
N LYS A 6 4.61 -0.03 4.79
CA LYS A 6 5.35 -0.80 5.80
C LYS A 6 5.07 -0.30 7.21
N VAL A 7 5.00 1.02 7.38
CA VAL A 7 4.70 1.64 8.67
C VAL A 7 3.26 1.31 9.10
N GLU A 8 2.31 1.43 8.17
CA GLU A 8 0.91 1.12 8.46
C GLU A 8 0.72 -0.35 8.79
N ARG A 9 1.40 -1.25 8.07
CA ARG A 9 1.36 -2.68 8.40
C ARG A 9 1.87 -2.92 9.82
N ALA A 10 2.97 -2.29 10.19
CA ALA A 10 3.54 -2.44 11.54
C ALA A 10 2.55 -1.97 12.60
N LYS A 11 1.88 -0.84 12.37
CA LYS A 11 0.86 -0.32 13.30
C LYS A 11 -0.30 -1.29 13.49
N HIS A 12 -0.65 -2.04 12.46
CA HIS A 12 -1.79 -2.97 12.48
C HIS A 12 -1.36 -4.42 12.68
N ASN A 13 -0.07 -4.66 12.91
CA ASN A 13 0.49 -6.01 13.10
C ASN A 13 0.18 -6.95 11.93
N LEU A 14 0.27 -6.43 10.70
CA LEU A 14 0.03 -7.22 9.50
C LEU A 14 1.33 -7.53 8.78
N THR A 15 1.50 -8.80 8.38
CA THR A 15 2.56 -9.17 7.45
C THR A 15 2.17 -8.76 6.03
N GLN A 16 3.14 -8.77 5.11
CA GLN A 16 2.85 -8.55 3.70
C GLN A 16 1.82 -9.56 3.19
N ALA A 17 1.97 -10.82 3.58
CA ALA A 17 1.06 -11.88 3.15
C ALA A 17 -0.36 -11.65 3.67
N GLU A 18 -0.50 -11.24 4.92
CA GLU A 18 -1.80 -10.95 5.52
C GLU A 18 -2.49 -9.77 4.84
N LEU A 19 -1.75 -8.70 4.57
CA LEU A 19 -2.31 -7.56 3.83
C LEU A 19 -2.73 -7.98 2.42
N ALA A 20 -1.90 -8.76 1.74
CA ALA A 20 -2.19 -9.24 0.39
C ALA A 20 -3.52 -10.01 0.35
N ILE A 21 -3.75 -10.89 1.32
CA ILE A 21 -5.01 -11.63 1.42
C ILE A 21 -6.19 -10.67 1.59
N LYS A 22 -6.05 -9.68 2.46
CA LYS A 22 -7.13 -8.72 2.75
C LYS A 22 -7.54 -7.90 1.53
N VAL A 23 -6.59 -7.58 0.64
CA VAL A 23 -6.87 -6.76 -0.54
C VAL A 23 -6.87 -7.57 -1.84
N SER A 24 -6.83 -8.90 -1.74
CA SER A 24 -7.00 -9.84 -2.86
C SER A 24 -5.91 -9.72 -3.93
N VAL A 25 -4.66 -9.61 -3.50
CA VAL A 25 -3.51 -9.62 -4.41
C VAL A 25 -2.44 -10.56 -3.88
N SER A 26 -1.38 -10.78 -4.64
CA SER A 26 -0.26 -11.60 -4.20
C SER A 26 0.63 -10.85 -3.21
N ARG A 27 1.36 -11.59 -2.38
CA ARG A 27 2.37 -11.01 -1.49
C ARG A 27 3.42 -10.23 -2.29
N GLN A 28 3.80 -10.73 -3.46
CA GLN A 28 4.76 -10.06 -4.34
C GLN A 28 4.27 -8.68 -4.75
N THR A 29 2.97 -8.53 -5.02
CA THR A 29 2.38 -7.24 -5.36
C THR A 29 2.55 -6.25 -4.22
N ILE A 30 2.27 -6.67 -2.99
CA ILE A 30 2.46 -5.80 -1.82
C ILE A 30 3.93 -5.41 -1.68
N ASN A 31 4.85 -6.37 -1.79
CA ASN A 31 6.27 -6.06 -1.71
C ASN A 31 6.71 -5.08 -2.79
N SER A 32 6.26 -5.27 -4.02
CA SER A 32 6.60 -4.39 -5.15
C SER A 32 6.10 -2.97 -4.93
N ILE A 33 4.93 -2.80 -4.33
CA ILE A 33 4.41 -1.48 -3.97
C ILE A 33 5.30 -0.85 -2.89
N GLU A 34 5.63 -1.60 -1.84
CA GLU A 34 6.41 -1.06 -0.71
C GLU A 34 7.79 -0.57 -1.15
N ILE A 35 8.44 -1.28 -2.06
CA ILE A 35 9.76 -0.88 -2.55
C ILE A 35 9.71 0.12 -3.72
N GLY A 36 8.52 0.56 -4.11
CA GLY A 36 8.36 1.60 -5.13
C GLY A 36 8.45 1.12 -6.57
N LYS A 37 8.45 -0.18 -6.84
CA LYS A 37 8.50 -0.72 -8.19
C LYS A 37 7.16 -0.78 -8.89
N TYR A 38 6.08 -0.79 -8.15
CA TYR A 38 4.74 -0.92 -8.69
C TYR A 38 3.82 0.11 -8.08
N ILE A 39 3.10 0.84 -8.92
CA ILE A 39 2.09 1.81 -8.50
C ILE A 39 0.74 1.10 -8.52
N PRO A 40 0.03 1.03 -7.38
CA PRO A 40 -1.24 0.32 -7.34
C PRO A 40 -2.30 1.01 -8.19
N SER A 41 -3.26 0.24 -8.70
CA SER A 41 -4.45 0.79 -9.32
C SER A 41 -5.23 1.61 -8.28
N THR A 42 -6.11 2.48 -8.75
CA THR A 42 -6.98 3.26 -7.87
C THR A 42 -7.77 2.34 -6.93
N LEU A 43 -8.32 1.25 -7.47
CA LEU A 43 -9.07 0.31 -6.65
C LEU A 43 -8.21 -0.30 -5.55
N LEU A 44 -7.02 -0.76 -5.89
CA LEU A 44 -6.12 -1.36 -4.91
C LEU A 44 -5.70 -0.35 -3.84
N ALA A 45 -5.38 0.87 -4.25
CA ALA A 45 -5.01 1.94 -3.31
C ALA A 45 -6.14 2.22 -2.32
N LEU A 46 -7.39 2.27 -2.80
CA LEU A 46 -8.55 2.48 -1.95
C LEU A 46 -8.75 1.32 -0.97
N LYS A 47 -8.58 0.09 -1.43
CA LYS A 47 -8.67 -1.09 -0.56
C LYS A 47 -7.63 -1.06 0.54
N ILE A 48 -6.39 -0.74 0.19
CA ILE A 48 -5.28 -0.66 1.15
C ILE A 48 -5.59 0.40 2.21
N ALA A 49 -5.99 1.59 1.79
CA ALA A 49 -6.33 2.67 2.72
C ALA A 49 -7.49 2.25 3.64
N ARG A 50 -8.49 1.56 3.10
CA ARG A 50 -9.63 1.07 3.87
C ARG A 50 -9.21 0.06 4.94
N VAL A 51 -8.29 -0.84 4.62
CA VAL A 51 -7.77 -1.82 5.59
C VAL A 51 -7.12 -1.11 6.76
N PHE A 52 -6.38 -0.04 6.50
CA PHE A 52 -5.71 0.74 7.55
C PHE A 52 -6.60 1.82 8.17
N ASN A 53 -7.85 1.89 7.76
CA ASN A 53 -8.81 2.88 8.26
C ASN A 53 -8.28 4.32 8.12
N THR A 54 -7.73 4.63 6.96
CA THR A 54 -7.16 5.94 6.64
C THR A 54 -7.47 6.32 5.19
N SER A 55 -7.03 7.48 4.76
CA SER A 55 -7.23 7.93 3.38
C SER A 55 -6.05 7.52 2.50
N VAL A 56 -6.27 7.49 1.18
CA VAL A 56 -5.21 7.19 0.22
C VAL A 56 -4.06 8.19 0.36
N ASP A 57 -4.35 9.46 0.58
CA ASP A 57 -3.34 10.52 0.73
C ASP A 57 -2.44 10.33 1.96
N GLN A 58 -2.91 9.60 2.96
CA GLN A 58 -2.12 9.30 4.15
C GLN A 58 -1.14 8.15 3.91
N VAL A 59 -1.43 7.30 2.94
CA VAL A 59 -0.60 6.13 2.63
C VAL A 59 0.32 6.39 1.45
N PHE A 60 -0.17 7.09 0.43
CA PHE A 60 0.57 7.34 -0.82
C PHE A 60 0.76 8.83 -1.05
N SER A 61 1.94 9.21 -1.52
CA SER A 61 2.30 10.61 -1.78
C SER A 61 2.95 10.74 -3.15
N ILE A 62 2.62 11.81 -3.87
CA ILE A 62 3.23 12.14 -5.15
C ILE A 62 4.61 12.74 -4.91
N GLU A 63 5.58 12.34 -5.72
CA GLU A 63 6.92 12.92 -5.74
C GLU A 63 7.07 13.79 -7.00
N ASP A 64 8.07 14.68 -7.00
CA ASP A 64 8.35 15.53 -8.16
C ASP A 64 8.60 14.70 -9.42
N SER A 65 9.25 13.55 -9.28
CA SER A 65 9.53 12.64 -10.40
C SER A 65 8.28 11.99 -10.99
N ASP A 66 7.13 12.07 -10.31
CA ASP A 66 5.87 11.49 -10.78
C ASP A 66 5.14 12.40 -11.78
N TRP A 67 5.61 13.61 -11.97
CA TRP A 67 5.04 14.56 -12.94
C TRP A 67 5.70 14.40 -14.34
#